data_240dc6638efe3764aeed479ad270b19d
#
_entry.id   240dc6638efe3764aeed479ad270b19d
#
_cell.length_a   1.000
_cell.length_b   1.000
_cell.length_c   1.000
_cell.angle_alpha   90.00
_cell.angle_beta   90.00
_cell.angle_gamma   90.00
#
_symmetry.space_group_name_H-M   'P 1'
#
loop_
_entity.id
_entity.type
_entity.pdbx_description
1 polymer ?
#
loop_
_entity_poly.entity_id
_entity_poly.type
_entity_poly.pdbx_seq_one_letter_code
_entity_poly.pdbx_strand_id
1 'polypeptide(L)'
;MEDKESITIRKAVINQAINYIFEHIDEDIMVEDVAKYCSYSKYHLMRMFKEDMDEALYQFIKRVRLERSAWRLKVEKERSITEIGET
;
A
#
# COMPACT_ATOMS: atom_id res chain seq x y z
N MET A 1 18.17 4.54 24.42
CA MET A 1 18.15 3.23 23.82
C MET A 1 16.73 2.85 23.44
N GLU A 2 16.52 2.49 22.21
CA GLU A 2 15.19 2.13 21.80
C GLU A 2 14.79 0.77 22.30
N ASP A 3 13.59 0.69 22.80
CA ASP A 3 13.05 -0.56 23.28
C ASP A 3 12.59 -1.43 22.14
N LYS A 4 12.72 -2.73 22.33
CA LYS A 4 12.20 -3.68 21.35
C LYS A 4 10.70 -3.50 21.16
N GLU A 5 10.01 -3.10 22.22
CA GLU A 5 8.57 -2.85 22.15
C GLU A 5 8.24 -1.71 21.20
N SER A 6 9.02 -0.61 21.25
CA SER A 6 8.82 0.51 20.35
C SER A 6 9.00 0.10 18.89
N ILE A 7 10.05 -0.65 18.62
CA ILE A 7 10.34 -1.13 17.26
C ILE A 7 9.22 -2.06 16.79
N THR A 8 8.77 -2.95 17.67
CA THR A 8 7.70 -3.89 17.35
C THR A 8 6.39 -3.16 17.05
N ILE A 9 6.07 -2.14 17.84
CA ILE A 9 4.87 -1.34 17.65
C ILE A 9 4.92 -0.61 16.31
N ARG A 10 6.07 -0.02 15.99
CA ARG A 10 6.23 0.68 14.71
C ARG A 10 6.02 -0.26 13.53
N LYS A 11 6.63 -1.44 13.59
CA LYS A 11 6.46 -2.43 12.53
C LYS A 11 5.02 -2.89 12.40
N ALA A 12 4.34 -3.05 13.51
CA ALA A 12 2.93 -3.43 13.51
C ALA A 12 2.08 -2.35 12.85
N VAL A 13 2.35 -1.09 13.16
CA VAL A 13 1.62 0.04 12.57
C VAL A 13 1.89 0.10 11.07
N ILE A 14 3.14 -0.05 10.66
CA ILE A 14 3.51 -0.04 9.25
C ILE A 14 2.80 -1.18 8.50
N ASN A 15 2.78 -2.38 9.10
CA ASN A 15 2.08 -3.52 8.50
C ASN A 15 0.59 -3.26 8.37
N GLN A 16 -0.02 -2.64 9.36
CA GLN A 16 -1.44 -2.28 9.31
C GLN A 16 -1.70 -1.30 8.17
N ALA A 17 -0.81 -0.32 8.02
CA ALA A 17 -0.93 0.66 6.93
C ALA A 17 -0.83 -0.03 5.57
N ILE A 18 0.13 -0.91 5.40
CA ILE A 18 0.33 -1.64 4.16
C ILE A 18 -0.88 -2.52 3.85
N ASN A 19 -1.38 -3.25 4.84
CA ASN A 19 -2.56 -4.11 4.66
C ASN A 19 -3.77 -3.31 4.25
N TYR A 20 -3.99 -2.16 4.90
CA TYR A 20 -5.11 -1.29 4.56
C TYR A 20 -5.01 -0.83 3.11
N ILE A 21 -3.81 -0.44 2.69
CA ILE A 21 -3.57 0.03 1.33
C ILE A 21 -3.91 -1.06 0.32
N PHE A 22 -3.44 -2.28 0.54
CA PHE A 22 -3.71 -3.39 -0.38
C PHE A 22 -5.18 -3.77 -0.39
N GLU A 23 -5.84 -3.73 0.75
CA GLU A 23 -7.26 -4.07 0.82
C GLU A 23 -8.14 -3.06 0.09
N HIS A 24 -7.72 -1.79 0.09
CA HIS A 24 -8.51 -0.70 -0.49
C HIS A 24 -7.86 -0.10 -1.72
N ILE A 25 -6.96 -0.83 -2.37
CA ILE A 25 -6.19 -0.27 -3.48
C ILE A 25 -7.08 0.12 -4.68
N ASP A 26 -8.21 -0.52 -4.83
CA ASP A 26 -9.15 -0.21 -5.91
C ASP A 26 -10.02 1.00 -5.58
N GLU A 27 -9.94 1.50 -4.36
CA GLU A 27 -10.67 2.67 -3.92
C GLU A 27 -9.76 3.89 -3.94
N ASP A 28 -10.36 5.06 -3.77
CA ASP A 28 -9.62 6.32 -3.76
C ASP A 28 -9.05 6.58 -2.37
N ILE A 29 -7.92 5.94 -2.07
CA ILE A 29 -7.30 6.00 -0.75
C ILE A 29 -6.49 7.29 -0.60
N MET A 30 -6.68 7.96 0.53
CA MET A 30 -5.86 9.11 0.90
C MET A 30 -5.01 8.77 2.11
N VAL A 31 -3.89 9.49 2.27
CA VAL A 31 -3.01 9.27 3.41
C VAL A 31 -3.76 9.45 4.73
N GLU A 32 -4.69 10.40 4.77
CA GLU A 32 -5.51 10.64 5.94
C GLU A 32 -6.30 9.40 6.36
N ASP A 33 -6.82 8.67 5.38
CA ASP A 33 -7.60 7.45 5.65
C ASP A 33 -6.73 6.38 6.29
N VAL A 34 -5.53 6.22 5.78
CA VAL A 34 -4.60 5.23 6.31
C VAL A 34 -4.19 5.60 7.75
N ALA A 35 -3.91 6.87 7.97
CA ALA A 35 -3.51 7.35 9.30
C ALA A 35 -4.64 7.14 10.30
N LYS A 36 -5.86 7.43 9.90
CA LYS A 36 -7.03 7.25 10.74
C LYS A 36 -7.22 5.79 11.10
N TYR A 37 -7.05 4.91 10.15
CA TYR A 37 -7.15 3.47 10.41
C TYR A 37 -6.11 3.02 11.42
N CYS A 38 -4.90 3.57 11.36
CA CYS A 38 -3.82 3.21 12.26
C CYS A 38 -3.88 3.98 13.59
N SER A 39 -4.84 4.90 13.75
CA SER A 39 -4.98 5.73 14.94
C SER A 39 -3.77 6.64 15.17
N TYR A 40 -3.19 7.12 14.09
CA TYR A 40 -2.06 8.05 14.14
C TYR A 40 -2.40 9.32 13.37
N SER A 41 -1.68 10.39 13.67
CA SER A 41 -1.80 11.59 12.87
C SER A 41 -1.17 11.36 11.50
N LYS A 42 -1.67 12.06 10.50
CA LYS A 42 -1.15 11.96 9.14
C LYS A 42 0.36 12.19 9.09
N TYR A 43 0.83 13.25 9.76
CA TYR A 43 2.24 13.58 9.70
C TYR A 43 3.11 12.57 10.42
N HIS A 44 2.63 12.06 11.54
CA HIS A 44 3.36 11.05 12.30
C HIS A 44 3.49 9.76 11.48
N LEU A 45 2.41 9.33 10.87
CA LEU A 45 2.43 8.12 10.05
C LEU A 45 3.33 8.29 8.84
N MET A 46 3.25 9.42 8.17
CA MET A 46 4.09 9.69 7.00
C MET A 46 5.57 9.65 7.36
N ARG A 47 5.91 10.25 8.49
CA ARG A 47 7.30 10.26 8.95
C ARG A 47 7.78 8.85 9.29
N MET A 48 6.97 8.14 10.03
CA MET A 48 7.29 6.78 10.45
C MET A 48 7.47 5.87 9.25
N PHE A 49 6.56 5.96 8.29
CA PHE A 49 6.60 5.16 7.09
C PHE A 49 7.85 5.45 6.27
N LYS A 50 8.17 6.72 6.10
CA LYS A 50 9.36 7.14 5.35
C LYS A 50 10.63 6.62 6.01
N GLU A 51 10.70 6.67 7.33
CA GLU A 51 11.88 6.19 8.07
C GLU A 51 12.06 4.69 7.94
N ASP A 52 10.97 3.93 7.99
CA ASP A 52 11.03 2.48 7.96
C ASP A 52 11.11 1.90 6.55
N MET A 53 10.41 2.50 5.61
CA MET A 53 10.30 1.97 4.25
C MET A 53 11.18 2.71 3.25
N ASP A 54 11.78 3.81 3.66
CA ASP A 54 12.61 4.65 2.79
C ASP A 54 11.85 5.13 1.56
N GLU A 55 10.55 5.28 1.70
CA GLU A 55 9.67 5.72 0.62
C GLU A 55 8.51 6.50 1.25
N ALA A 56 8.13 7.61 0.63
CA ALA A 56 7.00 8.39 1.11
C ALA A 56 5.71 7.57 1.00
N LEU A 57 4.85 7.70 1.98
CA LEU A 57 3.63 6.91 2.04
C LEU A 57 2.75 7.12 0.79
N TYR A 58 2.56 8.38 0.37
CA TYR A 58 1.73 8.63 -0.79
C TYR A 58 2.36 8.08 -2.09
N GLN A 59 3.68 8.04 -2.16
CA GLN A 59 4.37 7.44 -3.29
C GLN A 59 4.18 5.93 -3.31
N PHE A 60 4.21 5.32 -2.13
CA PHE A 60 3.95 3.90 -1.99
C PHE A 60 2.55 3.55 -2.50
N ILE A 61 1.55 4.32 -2.09
CA ILE A 61 0.17 4.11 -2.53
C ILE A 61 0.08 4.25 -4.05
N LYS A 62 0.71 5.28 -4.60
CA LYS A 62 0.69 5.52 -6.03
C LYS A 62 1.36 4.38 -6.80
N ARG A 63 2.50 3.93 -6.31
CA ARG A 63 3.25 2.84 -6.95
C ARG A 63 2.46 1.54 -6.95
N VAL A 64 1.89 1.18 -5.81
CA VAL A 64 1.10 -0.05 -5.69
C VAL A 64 -0.12 0.01 -6.60
N ARG A 65 -0.76 1.18 -6.67
CA ARG A 65 -1.92 1.37 -7.53
C ARG A 65 -1.57 1.18 -9.00
N LEU A 66 -0.43 1.72 -9.41
CA LEU A 66 0.04 1.58 -10.78
C LEU A 66 0.39 0.12 -11.10
N GLU A 67 1.06 -0.55 -10.19
CA GLU A 67 1.41 -1.96 -10.36
C GLU A 67 0.15 -2.81 -10.47
N ARG A 68 -0.85 -2.50 -9.67
CA ARG A 68 -2.12 -3.23 -9.70
C ARG A 68 -2.83 -3.03 -11.04
N SER A 69 -2.86 -1.80 -11.53
CA SER A 69 -3.46 -1.50 -12.83
C SER A 69 -2.74 -2.19 -13.97
N ALA A 70 -1.41 -2.15 -13.95
CA ALA A 70 -0.60 -2.79 -14.98
C ALA A 70 -0.83 -4.30 -14.99
N TRP A 71 -0.87 -4.91 -13.81
CA TRP A 71 -1.10 -6.34 -13.70
C TRP A 71 -2.49 -6.71 -14.22
N ARG A 72 -3.50 -5.93 -13.89
CA ARG A 72 -4.87 -6.17 -14.33
C ARG A 72 -4.98 -6.12 -15.86
N LEU A 73 -4.36 -5.12 -16.45
CA LEU A 73 -4.34 -4.98 -17.91
C LEU A 73 -3.64 -6.17 -18.57
N LYS A 74 -2.55 -6.62 -17.98
CA LYS A 74 -1.81 -7.75 -18.50
C LYS A 74 -2.65 -9.02 -18.48
N VAL A 75 -3.35 -9.27 -17.40
CA VAL A 75 -4.20 -10.45 -17.26
C VAL A 75 -5.34 -10.42 -18.26
N GLU A 76 -5.98 -9.27 -18.41
CA GLU A 76 -7.07 -9.13 -19.39
C GLU A 76 -6.59 -9.34 -20.82
N LYS A 77 -5.41 -8.82 -21.12
CA LYS A 77 -4.84 -8.98 -22.44
C LYS A 77 -4.50 -10.43 -22.74
N GLU A 78 -3.91 -11.13 -21.79
CA GLU A 78 -3.61 -12.54 -21.94
C GLU A 78 -4.86 -13.38 -22.10
N ARG A 79 -5.89 -13.00 -21.38
CA ARG A 79 -7.18 -13.68 -21.45
C ARG A 79 -7.81 -13.54 -22.82
N SER A 80 -7.75 -12.34 -23.38
CA SER A 80 -8.27 -12.09 -24.71
C SER A 80 -7.53 -12.91 -25.76
N ILE A 81 -6.22 -12.99 -25.65
CA ILE A 81 -5.41 -13.76 -26.58
C ILE A 81 -5.78 -15.24 -26.50
N THR A 82 -5.98 -15.74 -25.29
CA THR A 82 -6.36 -17.13 -25.08
C THR A 82 -7.72 -17.44 -25.71
N GLU A 83 -8.67 -16.53 -25.55
CA GLU A 83 -9.98 -16.71 -26.14
C GLU A 83 -9.91 -16.75 -27.67
N ILE A 84 -9.11 -15.88 -28.24
CA ILE A 84 -8.91 -15.84 -29.69
C ILE A 84 -8.23 -17.13 -30.14
N GLY A 85 -7.28 -17.60 -29.36
CA GLY A 85 -6.56 -18.82 -29.70
C GLY A 85 -7.42 -20.07 -29.69
N GLU A 86 -8.48 -20.07 -28.90
CA GLU A 86 -9.37 -21.21 -28.84
C GLU A 86 -10.34 -21.29 -30.00
N THR A 87 -10.55 -20.19 -30.63
CA THR A 87 -11.42 -20.17 -31.79
C THR A 87 -10.63 -20.40 -33.06
#